data_c5dc85ac17d7881ed274cf7bdf45c8ed
#
_entry.id   c5dc85ac17d7881ed274cf7bdf45c8ed
#
_cell.length_a   1.000
_cell.length_b   1.000
_cell.length_c   1.000
_cell.angle_alpha   90.00
_cell.angle_beta   90.00
_cell.angle_gamma   90.00
#
_symmetry.space_group_name_H-M   'P 1'
#
loop_
_entity.id
_entity.type
_entity.pdbx_description
1 polymer ?
#
loop_
_entity_poly.entity_id
_entity_poly.type
_entity_poly.pdbx_seq_one_letter_code
_entity_poly.pdbx_strand_id
1 'polypeptide(L)'
;DLVRSRGLGDVYKRQILTCRVIDRPMRPLFPKDYRNDVTLENLVLSVDQDCAPELTAMLGAAIATTISDIPFDGPISTTQVGLVDGEFVFNPTAAQRAVSDMALTVASTREKVIMIEAGANEVPEQQMIDAIFAAHELNQKVIAFIDTIVAECGKPKHEYESCAVPEELFAAIKEIVTPEEMEVAVFSDDKQTREENIRVVTEKLEEAFAENEEWLAVLPEAVYQYQKKTVRK
;
A
#
# COMPACT_ATOMS: atom_id res chain seq x y z
N ASP A 1 37.31 -2.71 -6.94
CA ASP A 1 36.85 -3.33 -8.20
C ASP A 1 35.36 -3.62 -8.29
N LEU A 2 34.59 -3.22 -7.30
CA LEU A 2 33.10 -3.36 -7.31
C LEU A 2 32.37 -2.23 -8.07
N VAL A 3 33.09 -1.28 -8.61
CA VAL A 3 32.53 -0.15 -9.38
C VAL A 3 32.33 -0.50 -10.87
N ARG A 4 32.71 -1.69 -11.29
CA ARG A 4 32.95 -1.99 -12.70
C ARG A 4 31.78 -2.39 -13.57
N SER A 5 30.55 -2.53 -13.08
CA SER A 5 29.46 -2.93 -13.98
C SER A 5 28.01 -2.77 -13.47
N ARG A 6 27.74 -1.80 -12.63
CA ARG A 6 26.34 -1.43 -12.46
C ARG A 6 25.94 -0.55 -13.63
N GLY A 7 25.41 -1.17 -14.69
CA GLY A 7 24.87 -0.45 -15.82
C GLY A 7 23.72 0.46 -15.37
N LEU A 8 23.40 1.49 -16.16
CA LEU A 8 22.26 2.38 -15.95
C LEU A 8 20.95 1.63 -15.65
N GLY A 9 20.78 0.40 -16.18
CA GLY A 9 19.67 -0.46 -15.91
C GLY A 9 19.58 -0.95 -14.45
N ASP A 10 20.69 -1.20 -13.78
CA ASP A 10 20.68 -1.67 -12.37
C ASP A 10 20.40 -0.51 -11.41
N VAL A 11 20.89 0.68 -11.71
CA VAL A 11 20.58 1.90 -10.96
C VAL A 11 19.08 2.21 -11.06
N TYR A 12 18.52 2.15 -12.27
CA TYR A 12 17.10 2.37 -12.51
C TYR A 12 16.21 1.33 -11.80
N LYS A 13 16.57 0.05 -11.87
CA LYS A 13 15.84 -1.01 -11.16
C LYS A 13 15.84 -0.80 -9.65
N ARG A 14 16.98 -0.43 -9.07
CA ARG A 14 17.07 -0.15 -7.64
C ARG A 14 16.20 1.04 -7.23
N GLN A 15 16.20 2.10 -8.02
CA GLN A 15 15.36 3.27 -7.79
C GLN A 15 13.87 2.89 -7.80
N ILE A 16 13.41 2.12 -8.78
CA ILE A 16 12.02 1.63 -8.84
C ILE A 16 11.67 0.77 -7.63
N LEU A 17 12.55 -0.14 -7.23
CA LEU A 17 12.31 -0.99 -6.05
C LEU A 17 12.19 -0.15 -4.78
N THR A 18 13.06 0.84 -4.59
CA THR A 18 12.98 1.77 -3.46
C THR A 18 11.67 2.56 -3.46
N CYS A 19 11.27 3.10 -4.61
CA CYS A 19 9.98 3.78 -4.74
C CYS A 19 8.80 2.86 -4.37
N ARG A 20 8.85 1.60 -4.80
CA ARG A 20 7.81 0.62 -4.46
C ARG A 20 7.77 0.26 -2.98
N VAL A 21 8.91 0.17 -2.33
CA VAL A 21 9.00 -0.09 -0.88
C VAL A 21 8.37 1.06 -0.09
N ILE A 22 8.50 2.31 -0.57
CA ILE A 22 7.87 3.49 0.04
C ILE A 22 6.36 3.52 -0.26
N ASP A 23 5.96 3.35 -1.52
CA ASP A 23 4.58 3.47 -1.98
C ASP A 23 3.66 2.38 -1.41
N ARG A 24 4.10 1.12 -1.40
CA ARG A 24 3.27 -0.03 -1.01
C ARG A 24 2.66 0.08 0.38
N PRO A 25 3.38 0.47 1.44
CA PRO A 25 2.79 0.63 2.76
C PRO A 25 1.99 1.91 2.93
N MET A 26 2.25 2.96 2.15
CA MET A 26 1.55 4.24 2.27
C MET A 26 0.22 4.27 1.51
N ARG A 27 0.19 3.69 0.32
CA ARG A 27 -0.99 3.71 -0.56
C ARG A 27 -2.29 3.24 0.09
N PRO A 28 -2.33 2.15 0.89
CA PRO A 28 -3.55 1.69 1.53
C PRO A 28 -4.11 2.63 2.62
N LEU A 29 -3.32 3.61 3.06
CA LEU A 29 -3.67 4.55 4.12
C LEU A 29 -4.32 5.84 3.60
N PHE A 30 -4.40 6.01 2.29
CA PHE A 30 -5.22 7.06 1.69
C PHE A 30 -6.68 6.61 1.61
N PRO A 31 -7.65 7.51 1.78
CA PRO A 31 -9.06 7.18 1.59
C PRO A 31 -9.30 6.62 0.18
N LYS A 32 -10.12 5.60 0.06
CA LYS A 32 -10.35 4.91 -1.22
C LYS A 32 -11.09 5.77 -2.25
N ASP A 33 -11.81 6.76 -1.79
CA ASP A 33 -12.58 7.72 -2.55
C ASP A 33 -11.85 9.03 -2.83
N TYR A 34 -10.60 9.16 -2.34
CA TYR A 34 -9.73 10.30 -2.63
C TYR A 34 -9.14 10.16 -4.04
N ARG A 35 -9.39 11.13 -4.91
CA ARG A 35 -9.00 11.08 -6.34
C ARG A 35 -7.91 12.09 -6.72
N ASN A 36 -7.50 12.95 -5.79
CA ASN A 36 -6.42 13.89 -6.07
C ASN A 36 -5.07 13.15 -6.15
N ASP A 37 -4.22 13.59 -7.06
CA ASP A 37 -2.87 13.05 -7.18
C ASP A 37 -2.01 13.46 -5.99
N VAL A 38 -1.26 12.49 -5.45
CA VAL A 38 -0.29 12.72 -4.38
C VAL A 38 1.10 12.33 -4.89
N THR A 39 2.00 13.28 -4.89
CA THR A 39 3.40 13.07 -5.26
C THR A 39 4.30 13.21 -4.03
N LEU A 40 5.14 12.21 -3.80
CA LEU A 40 6.16 12.20 -2.76
C LEU A 40 7.56 12.23 -3.40
N GLU A 41 8.27 13.31 -3.19
CA GLU A 41 9.64 13.45 -3.67
C GLU A 41 10.62 13.29 -2.51
N ASN A 42 11.49 12.29 -2.59
CA ASN A 42 12.53 12.03 -1.61
C ASN A 42 13.89 12.35 -2.21
N LEU A 43 14.50 13.45 -1.78
CA LEU A 43 15.81 13.88 -2.24
C LEU A 43 16.89 13.44 -1.25
N VAL A 44 17.80 12.58 -1.70
CA VAL A 44 18.93 12.11 -0.89
C VAL A 44 20.06 13.13 -0.97
N LEU A 45 20.33 13.83 0.14
CA LEU A 45 21.39 14.85 0.22
C LEU A 45 22.72 14.30 0.76
N SER A 46 22.63 13.30 1.64
CA SER A 46 23.80 12.65 2.25
C SER A 46 23.48 11.19 2.56
N VAL A 47 24.46 10.32 2.47
CA VAL A 47 24.33 8.88 2.73
C VAL A 47 25.39 8.42 3.69
N ASP A 48 24.98 7.68 4.71
CA ASP A 48 25.84 6.84 5.52
C ASP A 48 25.70 5.39 5.02
N GLN A 49 26.81 4.69 4.82
CA GLN A 49 26.80 3.31 4.33
C GLN A 49 26.19 2.33 5.34
N ASP A 50 26.21 2.65 6.61
CA ASP A 50 25.64 1.85 7.68
C ASP A 50 24.12 2.05 7.84
N CYS A 51 23.59 3.17 7.35
CA CYS A 51 22.14 3.45 7.37
C CYS A 51 21.54 3.26 5.97
N ALA A 52 20.56 2.37 5.85
CA ALA A 52 19.83 2.17 4.59
C ALA A 52 19.02 3.43 4.22
N PRO A 53 19.37 4.14 3.12
CA PRO A 53 18.72 5.41 2.77
C PRO A 53 17.23 5.24 2.48
N GLU A 54 16.79 4.07 2.03
CA GLU A 54 15.39 3.74 1.82
C GLU A 54 14.56 3.80 3.11
N LEU A 55 15.10 3.40 4.27
CA LEU A 55 14.40 3.49 5.56
C LEU A 55 14.23 4.95 6.01
N THR A 56 15.26 5.77 5.82
CA THR A 56 15.19 7.20 6.11
C THR A 56 14.20 7.90 5.19
N ALA A 57 14.16 7.53 3.90
CA ALA A 57 13.19 8.05 2.95
C ALA A 57 11.75 7.66 3.31
N MET A 58 11.52 6.42 3.76
CA MET A 58 10.21 5.96 4.23
C MET A 58 9.74 6.73 5.46
N LEU A 59 10.65 6.95 6.43
CA LEU A 59 10.34 7.74 7.62
C LEU A 59 10.03 9.20 7.25
N GLY A 60 10.84 9.81 6.40
CA GLY A 60 10.63 11.16 5.91
C GLY A 60 9.30 11.32 5.17
N ALA A 61 8.97 10.39 4.27
CA ALA A 61 7.71 10.36 3.55
C ALA A 61 6.50 10.20 4.50
N ALA A 62 6.60 9.31 5.49
CA ALA A 62 5.56 9.10 6.49
C ALA A 62 5.32 10.34 7.33
N ILE A 63 6.38 11.01 7.82
CA ILE A 63 6.27 12.25 8.59
C ILE A 63 5.65 13.34 7.72
N ALA A 64 6.21 13.60 6.52
CA ALA A 64 5.76 14.66 5.63
C ALA A 64 4.26 14.53 5.29
N THR A 65 3.79 13.31 5.00
CA THR A 65 2.38 13.07 4.68
C THR A 65 1.49 13.22 5.92
N THR A 66 1.97 12.74 7.08
CA THR A 66 1.17 12.81 8.31
C THR A 66 1.00 14.25 8.82
N ILE A 67 2.03 15.09 8.74
CA ILE A 67 1.96 16.51 9.15
C ILE A 67 1.27 17.41 8.12
N SER A 68 1.15 16.96 6.85
CA SER A 68 0.49 17.73 5.80
C SER A 68 -1.03 17.80 6.01
N ASP A 69 -1.69 18.60 5.20
CA ASP A 69 -3.15 18.67 5.13
C ASP A 69 -3.79 17.57 4.26
N ILE A 70 -2.99 16.71 3.63
CA ILE A 70 -3.48 15.61 2.80
C ILE A 70 -4.18 14.57 3.68
N PRO A 71 -5.38 14.07 3.31
CA PRO A 71 -6.07 12.98 4.00
C PRO A 71 -5.22 11.70 3.99
N PHE A 72 -4.77 11.29 5.15
CA PHE A 72 -3.88 10.14 5.33
C PHE A 72 -4.11 9.49 6.69
N ASP A 73 -4.41 8.19 6.71
CA ASP A 73 -4.70 7.40 7.92
C ASP A 73 -3.41 6.79 8.52
N GLY A 74 -2.42 7.66 8.72
CA GLY A 74 -1.15 7.33 9.36
C GLY A 74 -1.12 7.74 10.84
N PRO A 75 0.06 7.74 11.45
CA PRO A 75 1.37 7.50 10.87
C PRO A 75 1.71 6.03 10.61
N ILE A 76 2.76 5.85 9.83
CA ILE A 76 3.37 4.55 9.54
C ILE A 76 4.86 4.59 9.89
N SER A 77 5.39 3.47 10.31
CA SER A 77 6.84 3.28 10.50
C SER A 77 7.31 2.00 9.86
N THR A 78 8.59 1.95 9.57
CA THR A 78 9.23 0.79 8.92
C THR A 78 10.54 0.47 9.62
N THR A 79 10.74 -0.81 9.89
CA THR A 79 11.96 -1.37 10.49
C THR A 79 12.48 -2.49 9.61
N GLN A 80 13.80 -2.53 9.46
CA GLN A 80 14.52 -3.65 8.85
C GLN A 80 15.04 -4.57 9.95
N VAL A 81 14.90 -5.89 9.77
CA VAL A 81 15.40 -6.90 10.70
C VAL A 81 16.34 -7.84 9.96
N GLY A 82 17.53 -8.01 10.51
CA GLY A 82 18.48 -9.05 10.13
C GLY A 82 18.51 -10.17 11.17
N LEU A 83 19.06 -11.31 10.78
CA LEU A 83 19.36 -12.44 11.66
C LEU A 83 20.86 -12.71 11.58
N VAL A 84 21.60 -12.42 12.65
CA VAL A 84 23.05 -12.60 12.73
C VAL A 84 23.36 -13.48 13.94
N ASP A 85 24.03 -14.58 13.74
CA ASP A 85 24.37 -15.56 14.79
C ASP A 85 23.14 -16.03 15.60
N GLY A 86 21.98 -16.08 14.96
CA GLY A 86 20.72 -16.49 15.58
C GLY A 86 19.98 -15.40 16.36
N GLU A 87 20.49 -14.18 16.41
CA GLU A 87 19.89 -13.03 17.10
C GLU A 87 19.32 -12.01 16.12
N PHE A 88 18.19 -11.37 16.48
CA PHE A 88 17.60 -10.31 15.69
C PHE A 88 18.40 -9.01 15.82
N VAL A 89 18.77 -8.43 14.69
CA VAL A 89 19.42 -7.14 14.58
C VAL A 89 18.50 -6.17 13.84
N PHE A 90 18.11 -5.08 14.51
CA PHE A 90 17.24 -4.06 13.94
C PHE A 90 18.04 -2.99 13.22
N ASN A 91 17.60 -2.66 12.00
CA ASN A 91 18.28 -1.71 11.12
C ASN A 91 19.78 -2.03 10.97
N PRO A 92 20.11 -3.24 10.50
CA PRO A 92 21.48 -3.74 10.50
C PRO A 92 22.43 -2.86 9.69
N THR A 93 23.66 -2.70 10.18
CA THR A 93 24.75 -2.04 9.46
C THR A 93 25.14 -2.79 8.19
N ALA A 94 25.96 -2.18 7.33
CA ALA A 94 26.44 -2.84 6.11
C ALA A 94 27.18 -4.15 6.39
N ALA A 95 28.00 -4.20 7.43
CA ALA A 95 28.72 -5.40 7.85
C ALA A 95 27.76 -6.50 8.35
N GLN A 96 26.77 -6.14 9.14
CA GLN A 96 25.75 -7.07 9.64
C GLN A 96 24.86 -7.61 8.52
N ARG A 97 24.45 -6.76 7.56
CA ARG A 97 23.69 -7.19 6.37
C ARG A 97 24.44 -8.22 5.53
N ALA A 98 25.77 -8.10 5.46
CA ALA A 98 26.59 -9.01 4.64
C ALA A 98 26.62 -10.45 5.18
N VAL A 99 26.41 -10.65 6.49
CA VAL A 99 26.46 -11.95 7.17
C VAL A 99 25.10 -12.42 7.69
N SER A 100 24.05 -11.64 7.45
CA SER A 100 22.71 -11.93 7.94
C SER A 100 22.03 -13.01 7.10
N ASP A 101 21.42 -14.00 7.77
CA ASP A 101 20.60 -15.03 7.14
C ASP A 101 19.19 -14.53 6.76
N MET A 102 18.82 -13.32 7.15
CA MET A 102 17.51 -12.74 6.87
C MET A 102 17.64 -11.26 6.52
N ALA A 103 16.89 -10.82 5.52
CA ALA A 103 16.65 -9.43 5.20
C ALA A 103 15.12 -9.21 5.21
N LEU A 104 14.58 -8.80 6.35
CA LEU A 104 13.15 -8.60 6.56
C LEU A 104 12.85 -7.12 6.73
N THR A 105 11.94 -6.58 5.93
CA THR A 105 11.43 -5.20 6.06
C THR A 105 9.96 -5.26 6.47
N VAL A 106 9.62 -4.62 7.58
CA VAL A 106 8.27 -4.60 8.14
C VAL A 106 7.80 -3.17 8.27
N ALA A 107 6.71 -2.84 7.58
CA ALA A 107 6.02 -1.57 7.75
C ALA A 107 4.68 -1.78 8.46
N SER A 108 4.41 -0.95 9.46
CA SER A 108 3.19 -1.07 10.26
C SER A 108 2.64 0.29 10.72
N THR A 109 1.33 0.32 10.93
CA THR A 109 0.63 1.36 11.69
C THR A 109 0.61 1.02 13.17
N ARG A 110 -0.17 1.75 13.97
CA ARG A 110 -0.37 1.44 15.40
C ARG A 110 -0.96 0.04 15.61
N GLU A 111 -1.87 -0.38 14.76
CA GLU A 111 -2.68 -1.57 14.98
C GLU A 111 -2.27 -2.76 14.11
N LYS A 112 -1.71 -2.50 12.93
CA LYS A 112 -1.56 -3.52 11.89
C LYS A 112 -0.21 -3.46 11.21
N VAL A 113 0.34 -4.63 10.91
CA VAL A 113 1.40 -4.78 9.92
C VAL A 113 0.78 -4.65 8.53
N ILE A 114 1.28 -3.71 7.73
CA ILE A 114 0.73 -3.39 6.40
C ILE A 114 1.56 -4.00 5.28
N MET A 115 2.89 -4.00 5.45
CA MET A 115 3.80 -4.54 4.44
C MET A 115 4.87 -5.38 5.10
N ILE A 116 5.14 -6.50 4.46
CA ILE A 116 6.27 -7.38 4.75
C ILE A 116 7.00 -7.63 3.44
N GLU A 117 8.32 -7.48 3.45
CA GLU A 117 9.20 -7.87 2.37
C GLU A 117 10.36 -8.64 2.96
N ALA A 118 10.56 -9.89 2.55
CA ALA A 118 11.52 -10.78 3.14
C ALA A 118 12.33 -11.54 2.09
N GLY A 119 13.63 -11.66 2.36
CA GLY A 119 14.52 -12.64 1.78
C GLY A 119 15.23 -13.37 2.93
N ALA A 120 15.30 -14.69 2.89
CA ALA A 120 15.88 -15.48 3.97
C ALA A 120 16.55 -16.76 3.45
N ASN A 121 17.58 -17.22 4.16
CA ASN A 121 18.29 -18.46 3.94
C ASN A 121 17.68 -19.55 4.84
N GLU A 122 16.54 -20.13 4.43
CA GLU A 122 15.87 -21.24 5.12
C GLU A 122 15.58 -20.98 6.62
N VAL A 123 15.27 -19.72 6.99
CA VAL A 123 14.90 -19.36 8.36
C VAL A 123 13.56 -20.00 8.71
N PRO A 124 13.41 -20.65 9.90
CA PRO A 124 12.17 -21.28 10.33
C PRO A 124 11.00 -20.30 10.39
N GLU A 125 9.80 -20.75 10.06
CA GLU A 125 8.58 -19.94 10.01
C GLU A 125 8.31 -19.21 11.33
N GLN A 126 8.46 -19.90 12.47
CA GLN A 126 8.22 -19.31 13.78
C GLN A 126 9.19 -18.15 14.06
N GLN A 127 10.46 -18.30 13.71
CA GLN A 127 11.46 -17.24 13.87
C GLN A 127 11.16 -16.04 12.98
N MET A 128 10.64 -16.28 11.77
CA MET A 128 10.18 -15.22 10.88
C MET A 128 8.99 -14.45 11.48
N ILE A 129 8.03 -15.15 12.06
CA ILE A 129 6.88 -14.55 12.74
C ILE A 129 7.33 -13.72 13.95
N ASP A 130 8.22 -14.25 14.76
CA ASP A 130 8.76 -13.55 15.92
C ASP A 130 9.50 -12.26 15.51
N ALA A 131 10.27 -12.29 14.42
CA ALA A 131 10.93 -11.11 13.86
C ALA A 131 9.94 -10.04 13.39
N ILE A 132 8.82 -10.44 12.77
CA ILE A 132 7.76 -9.52 12.33
C ILE A 132 7.12 -8.81 13.53
N PHE A 133 6.79 -9.53 14.59
CA PHE A 133 6.22 -8.94 15.81
C PHE A 133 7.22 -8.03 16.53
N ALA A 134 8.48 -8.43 16.63
CA ALA A 134 9.54 -7.60 17.23
C ALA A 134 9.74 -6.30 16.44
N ALA A 135 9.70 -6.35 15.11
CA ALA A 135 9.74 -5.15 14.26
C ALA A 135 8.51 -4.26 14.47
N HIS A 136 7.32 -4.85 14.61
CA HIS A 136 6.09 -4.10 14.88
C HIS A 136 6.18 -3.35 16.22
N GLU A 137 6.69 -3.98 17.28
CA GLU A 137 6.89 -3.33 18.58
C GLU A 137 7.87 -2.16 18.49
N LEU A 138 8.96 -2.29 17.71
CA LEU A 138 9.90 -1.20 17.49
C LEU A 138 9.25 -0.06 16.71
N ASN A 139 8.45 -0.37 15.70
CA ASN A 139 7.69 0.61 14.93
C ASN A 139 6.76 1.46 15.82
N GLN A 140 6.18 0.90 16.89
CA GLN A 140 5.33 1.65 17.81
C GLN A 140 6.09 2.80 18.50
N LYS A 141 7.37 2.60 18.81
CA LYS A 141 8.22 3.66 19.40
C LYS A 141 8.46 4.81 18.43
N VAL A 142 8.68 4.47 17.16
CA VAL A 142 8.88 5.47 16.09
C VAL A 142 7.56 6.20 15.79
N ILE A 143 6.45 5.50 15.78
CA ILE A 143 5.11 6.08 15.61
C ILE A 143 4.80 7.07 16.72
N ALA A 144 5.08 6.71 17.98
CA ALA A 144 4.91 7.62 19.10
C ALA A 144 5.77 8.90 18.98
N PHE A 145 6.98 8.77 18.43
CA PHE A 145 7.82 9.93 18.11
C PHE A 145 7.21 10.80 17.00
N ILE A 146 6.70 10.19 15.93
CA ILE A 146 6.00 10.92 14.86
C ILE A 146 4.80 11.71 15.43
N ASP A 147 4.07 11.13 16.37
CA ASP A 147 2.94 11.80 17.02
C ASP A 147 3.35 13.08 17.74
N THR A 148 4.54 13.13 18.36
CA THR A 148 5.03 14.36 18.97
C THR A 148 5.28 15.46 17.92
N ILE A 149 5.79 15.08 16.75
CA ILE A 149 6.00 16.02 15.62
C ILE A 149 4.66 16.53 15.10
N VAL A 150 3.67 15.62 14.95
CA VAL A 150 2.31 15.98 14.49
C VAL A 150 1.64 16.93 15.45
N ALA A 151 1.83 16.74 16.76
CA ALA A 151 1.28 17.65 17.78
C ALA A 151 1.87 19.07 17.71
N GLU A 152 3.13 19.21 17.28
CA GLU A 152 3.82 20.50 17.19
C GLU A 152 3.54 21.25 15.88
N CYS A 153 3.53 20.52 14.75
CA CYS A 153 3.49 21.16 13.42
C CYS A 153 2.48 20.54 12.45
N GLY A 154 1.66 19.59 12.89
CA GLY A 154 0.63 18.98 12.06
C GLY A 154 -0.44 19.96 11.61
N LYS A 155 -0.89 19.81 10.36
CA LYS A 155 -1.98 20.60 9.79
C LYS A 155 -3.30 19.84 9.86
N PRO A 156 -4.46 20.54 9.99
CA PRO A 156 -5.75 19.88 9.81
C PRO A 156 -5.86 19.33 8.39
N LYS A 157 -6.48 18.17 8.26
CA LYS A 157 -6.69 17.55 6.95
C LYS A 157 -7.71 18.34 6.16
N HIS A 158 -7.44 18.55 4.85
CA HIS A 158 -8.38 19.26 3.98
C HIS A 158 -9.60 18.38 3.68
N GLU A 159 -10.74 19.02 3.52
CA GLU A 159 -11.94 18.38 3.01
C GLU A 159 -11.80 18.14 1.51
N TYR A 160 -12.33 17.02 1.02
CA TYR A 160 -12.32 16.68 -0.40
C TYR A 160 -13.69 16.16 -0.83
N GLU A 161 -13.95 16.26 -2.11
CA GLU A 161 -15.17 15.74 -2.71
C GLU A 161 -15.07 14.22 -2.79
N SER A 162 -15.94 13.54 -2.03
CA SER A 162 -15.94 12.07 -1.96
C SER A 162 -16.52 11.48 -3.23
N CYS A 163 -15.77 10.57 -3.86
CA CYS A 163 -16.25 9.76 -4.98
C CYS A 163 -16.70 8.35 -4.51
N ALA A 164 -17.13 8.23 -3.26
CA ALA A 164 -17.65 6.98 -2.73
C ALA A 164 -18.99 6.60 -3.43
N VAL A 165 -19.18 5.31 -3.67
CA VAL A 165 -20.42 4.81 -4.24
C VAL A 165 -21.52 4.91 -3.20
N PRO A 166 -22.64 5.63 -3.49
CA PRO A 166 -23.79 5.69 -2.59
C PRO A 166 -24.36 4.30 -2.31
N GLU A 167 -24.78 4.05 -1.07
CA GLU A 167 -25.40 2.77 -0.71
C GLU A 167 -26.70 2.52 -1.48
N GLU A 168 -27.45 3.60 -1.76
CA GLU A 168 -28.69 3.57 -2.55
C GLU A 168 -28.43 3.08 -3.98
N LEU A 169 -27.38 3.59 -4.64
CA LEU A 169 -26.99 3.11 -5.96
C LEU A 169 -26.61 1.63 -5.91
N PHE A 170 -25.85 1.21 -4.88
CA PHE A 170 -25.44 -0.17 -4.76
C PHE A 170 -26.62 -1.12 -4.50
N ALA A 171 -27.66 -0.67 -3.80
CA ALA A 171 -28.91 -1.41 -3.63
C ALA A 171 -29.69 -1.50 -4.95
N ALA A 172 -29.84 -0.39 -5.68
CA ALA A 172 -30.53 -0.35 -6.98
C ALA A 172 -29.84 -1.24 -8.04
N ILE A 173 -28.51 -1.28 -8.06
CA ILE A 173 -27.75 -2.18 -8.94
C ILE A 173 -28.11 -3.65 -8.67
N LYS A 174 -28.23 -4.05 -7.40
CA LYS A 174 -28.57 -5.44 -7.04
C LYS A 174 -30.00 -5.84 -7.38
N GLU A 175 -30.91 -4.88 -7.48
CA GLU A 175 -32.28 -5.12 -7.93
C GLU A 175 -32.34 -5.37 -9.45
N ILE A 176 -31.47 -4.69 -10.22
CA ILE A 176 -31.43 -4.81 -11.69
C ILE A 176 -30.58 -5.98 -12.15
N VAL A 177 -29.43 -6.19 -11.47
CA VAL A 177 -28.48 -7.26 -11.75
C VAL A 177 -28.39 -8.19 -10.56
N THR A 178 -29.00 -9.38 -10.70
CA THR A 178 -29.03 -10.35 -9.62
C THR A 178 -27.62 -10.91 -9.31
N PRO A 179 -27.39 -11.45 -8.10
CA PRO A 179 -26.11 -12.09 -7.78
C PRO A 179 -25.75 -13.22 -8.76
N GLU A 180 -26.73 -13.97 -9.24
CA GLU A 180 -26.56 -15.06 -10.19
C GLU A 180 -26.12 -14.53 -11.57
N GLU A 181 -26.72 -13.45 -12.05
CA GLU A 181 -26.29 -12.78 -13.30
C GLU A 181 -24.85 -12.27 -13.19
N MET A 182 -24.48 -11.68 -12.06
CA MET A 182 -23.11 -11.21 -11.84
C MET A 182 -22.12 -12.38 -11.73
N GLU A 183 -22.50 -13.49 -11.10
CA GLU A 183 -21.67 -14.70 -11.02
C GLU A 183 -21.40 -15.27 -12.43
N VAL A 184 -22.40 -15.38 -13.27
CA VAL A 184 -22.25 -15.83 -14.67
C VAL A 184 -21.34 -14.86 -15.46
N ALA A 185 -21.47 -13.56 -15.24
CA ALA A 185 -20.65 -12.57 -15.92
C ALA A 185 -19.17 -12.65 -15.51
N VAL A 186 -18.89 -12.93 -14.24
CA VAL A 186 -17.52 -12.90 -13.69
C VAL A 186 -16.81 -14.25 -13.81
N PHE A 187 -17.49 -15.37 -13.59
CA PHE A 187 -16.89 -16.72 -13.62
C PHE A 187 -16.95 -17.34 -15.01
N SER A 188 -16.28 -16.69 -15.97
CA SER A 188 -16.02 -17.21 -17.31
C SER A 188 -14.53 -17.58 -17.44
N ASP A 189 -14.24 -18.73 -18.01
CA ASP A 189 -12.86 -19.23 -18.21
C ASP A 189 -12.09 -18.37 -19.19
N ASP A 190 -12.77 -17.83 -20.21
CA ASP A 190 -12.15 -16.96 -21.20
C ASP A 190 -12.22 -15.47 -20.80
N LYS A 191 -11.10 -14.78 -20.94
CA LYS A 191 -10.99 -13.36 -20.60
C LYS A 191 -11.88 -12.48 -21.47
N GLN A 192 -11.94 -12.73 -22.78
CA GLN A 192 -12.71 -11.90 -23.71
C GLN A 192 -14.21 -12.06 -23.45
N THR A 193 -14.68 -13.28 -23.23
CA THR A 193 -16.07 -13.58 -22.87
C THR A 193 -16.46 -12.92 -21.56
N ARG A 194 -15.57 -12.93 -20.56
CA ARG A 194 -15.82 -12.24 -19.29
C ARG A 194 -15.92 -10.72 -19.45
N GLU A 195 -15.02 -10.11 -20.22
CA GLU A 195 -15.07 -8.66 -20.49
C GLU A 195 -16.34 -8.28 -21.22
N GLU A 196 -16.79 -9.08 -22.18
CA GLU A 196 -18.04 -8.87 -22.91
C GLU A 196 -19.26 -9.00 -22.00
N ASN A 197 -19.34 -10.03 -21.17
CA ASN A 197 -20.42 -10.22 -20.20
C ASN A 197 -20.52 -9.05 -19.22
N ILE A 198 -19.39 -8.57 -18.72
CA ILE A 198 -19.34 -7.40 -17.81
C ILE A 198 -19.78 -6.13 -18.56
N ARG A 199 -19.42 -5.99 -19.84
CA ARG A 199 -19.85 -4.86 -20.66
C ARG A 199 -21.37 -4.85 -20.80
N VAL A 200 -21.97 -5.99 -21.12
CA VAL A 200 -23.44 -6.13 -21.23
C VAL A 200 -24.15 -5.75 -19.93
N VAL A 201 -23.63 -6.18 -18.79
CA VAL A 201 -24.14 -5.80 -17.46
C VAL A 201 -24.01 -4.29 -17.24
N THR A 202 -22.89 -3.70 -17.64
CA THR A 202 -22.65 -2.26 -17.47
C THR A 202 -23.59 -1.44 -18.35
N GLU A 203 -23.76 -1.80 -19.63
CA GLU A 203 -24.68 -1.16 -20.57
C GLU A 203 -26.15 -1.21 -20.07
N LYS A 204 -26.59 -2.38 -19.54
CA LYS A 204 -27.90 -2.54 -18.92
C LYS A 204 -28.13 -1.55 -17.75
N LEU A 205 -27.10 -1.31 -16.94
CA LEU A 205 -27.16 -0.37 -15.82
C LEU A 205 -27.09 1.09 -16.27
N GLU A 206 -26.29 1.40 -17.30
CA GLU A 206 -26.22 2.73 -17.90
C GLU A 206 -27.57 3.15 -18.49
N GLU A 207 -28.25 2.24 -19.19
CA GLU A 207 -29.62 2.48 -19.69
C GLU A 207 -30.63 2.68 -18.55
N ALA A 208 -30.55 1.87 -17.49
CA ALA A 208 -31.46 1.97 -16.35
C ALA A 208 -31.29 3.26 -15.54
N PHE A 209 -30.08 3.80 -15.47
CA PHE A 209 -29.77 5.02 -14.73
C PHE A 209 -29.53 6.24 -15.61
N ALA A 210 -29.94 6.19 -16.90
CA ALA A 210 -29.69 7.26 -17.88
C ALA A 210 -30.16 8.66 -17.44
N GLU A 211 -31.17 8.74 -16.57
CA GLU A 211 -31.71 10.00 -16.05
C GLU A 211 -30.96 10.57 -14.84
N ASN A 212 -30.00 9.80 -14.26
CA ASN A 212 -29.27 10.19 -13.05
C ASN A 212 -27.77 10.33 -13.34
N GLU A 213 -27.35 11.54 -13.72
CA GLU A 213 -25.95 11.83 -14.06
C GLU A 213 -24.99 11.58 -12.89
N GLU A 214 -25.40 11.81 -11.64
CA GLU A 214 -24.56 11.59 -10.45
C GLU A 214 -24.26 10.09 -10.27
N TRP A 215 -25.25 9.24 -10.51
CA TRP A 215 -25.07 7.79 -10.44
C TRP A 215 -24.21 7.27 -11.58
N LEU A 216 -24.39 7.81 -12.79
CA LEU A 216 -23.59 7.43 -13.95
C LEU A 216 -22.09 7.73 -13.74
N ALA A 217 -21.76 8.83 -13.09
CA ALA A 217 -20.37 9.20 -12.83
C ALA A 217 -19.62 8.19 -11.94
N VAL A 218 -20.32 7.53 -11.01
CA VAL A 218 -19.72 6.55 -10.08
C VAL A 218 -20.08 5.10 -10.41
N LEU A 219 -20.88 4.87 -11.46
CA LEU A 219 -21.34 3.54 -11.88
C LEU A 219 -20.20 2.56 -12.18
N PRO A 220 -19.12 2.93 -12.89
CA PRO A 220 -18.01 2.01 -13.15
C PRO A 220 -17.37 1.48 -11.86
N GLU A 221 -17.21 2.33 -10.85
CA GLU A 221 -16.67 1.93 -9.55
C GLU A 221 -17.65 1.02 -8.80
N ALA A 222 -18.95 1.31 -8.88
CA ALA A 222 -20.00 0.50 -8.26
C ALA A 222 -20.05 -0.91 -8.85
N VAL A 223 -19.98 -1.04 -10.18
CA VAL A 223 -19.92 -2.33 -10.89
C VAL A 223 -18.66 -3.09 -10.49
N TYR A 224 -17.51 -2.41 -10.45
CA TYR A 224 -16.26 -3.03 -10.01
C TYR A 224 -16.33 -3.55 -8.57
N GLN A 225 -16.94 -2.79 -7.66
CA GLN A 225 -17.14 -3.23 -6.27
C GLN A 225 -18.08 -4.43 -6.19
N TYR A 226 -19.12 -4.48 -7.04
CA TYR A 226 -20.03 -5.62 -7.08
C TYR A 226 -19.31 -6.89 -7.58
N GLN A 227 -18.56 -6.80 -8.68
CA GLN A 227 -17.70 -7.88 -9.17
C GLN A 227 -16.76 -8.40 -8.08
N LYS A 228 -16.06 -7.47 -7.42
CA LYS A 228 -15.12 -7.81 -6.35
C LYS A 228 -15.77 -8.52 -5.16
N LYS A 229 -16.99 -8.12 -4.78
CA LYS A 229 -17.77 -8.80 -3.72
C LYS A 229 -18.22 -10.18 -4.16
N THR A 230 -18.61 -10.35 -5.43
CA THR A 230 -19.02 -11.63 -6.00
C THR A 230 -17.87 -12.63 -6.04
N VAL A 231 -16.67 -12.20 -6.47
CA VAL A 231 -15.47 -13.07 -6.51
C VAL A 231 -14.97 -13.47 -5.12
N ARG A 232 -15.24 -12.67 -4.09
CA ARG A 232 -14.71 -12.89 -2.73
C ARG A 232 -15.67 -13.59 -1.78
N LYS A 233 -16.82 -14.02 -2.28
CA LYS A 233 -17.71 -14.91 -1.54
C LYS A 233 -17.03 -16.29 -1.39
#